data_ecc2e2b33c781e18d69739a580232063
#
_entry.id   ecc2e2b33c781e18d69739a580232063
#
_cell.length_a   1.000
_cell.length_b   1.000
_cell.length_c   1.000
_cell.angle_alpha   90.00
_cell.angle_beta   90.00
_cell.angle_gamma   90.00
#
_symmetry.space_group_name_H-M   'P 1'
#
loop_
_entity.id
_entity.type
_entity.pdbx_description
1 polymer ?
#
loop_
_entity_poly.entity_id
_entity_poly.type
_entity_poly.pdbx_seq_one_letter_code
_entity_poly.pdbx_strand_id
1 'polypeptide(L)'
;MNGSTPPAATPTASAPASPSAPDSPSAPAGTTAPANDEPSGGTGFASWPTATDEQPVSSTIEVKGEYDGSLKRFHGSGELGGSGQDEGQDPLFKLADGATLKNVVLGTPAADGVHCSGSCTLINVWWEDVGEDAASFKGTSSSARYEVIGGGARKADDKVFQHNGAGTLTIRDFQVSEFGKLYRSCGNCGTQYQRHVVVDNVLVTSPGKVLAGVNANYGDTATLSGVTIVGDGKKKIAVCERFQGNDSGDEPTKLGSGPDGKACVYEESDVTYQ
;
A
#
# COMPACT_ATOMS: atom_id res chain seq x y z
N MET A 1 5.40 78.58 11.52
CA MET A 1 4.29 78.96 10.66
C MET A 1 3.67 77.68 10.13
N ASN A 2 2.47 77.46 10.56
CA ASN A 2 1.69 76.25 10.30
C ASN A 2 1.11 76.25 8.90
N GLY A 3 1.12 75.12 8.22
CA GLY A 3 0.39 74.91 7.00
C GLY A 3 -0.13 73.48 6.96
N SER A 4 -1.34 73.29 7.58
CA SER A 4 -2.10 72.05 7.43
C SER A 4 -2.92 72.08 6.15
N THR A 5 -2.82 71.04 5.35
CA THR A 5 -3.68 70.79 4.16
C THR A 5 -4.67 69.65 4.51
N PRO A 6 -5.98 69.80 4.21
CA PRO A 6 -7.00 68.78 4.53
C PRO A 6 -6.98 67.64 3.51
N PRO A 7 -7.52 66.44 3.87
CA PRO A 7 -7.53 65.27 3.01
C PRO A 7 -8.62 65.34 1.92
N ALA A 8 -8.30 64.84 0.73
CA ALA A 8 -9.16 64.74 -0.42
C ALA A 8 -10.18 63.57 -0.27
N ALA A 9 -11.39 63.82 -0.71
CA ALA A 9 -12.52 62.90 -0.72
C ALA A 9 -12.34 61.76 -1.73
N THR A 10 -12.67 60.56 -1.33
CA THR A 10 -12.67 59.34 -2.15
C THR A 10 -13.96 59.27 -2.98
N PRO A 11 -13.95 59.01 -4.27
CA PRO A 11 -15.17 58.75 -5.04
C PRO A 11 -15.66 57.32 -4.82
N THR A 12 -16.98 57.21 -4.56
CA THR A 12 -17.72 55.96 -4.47
C THR A 12 -17.88 55.36 -5.88
N ALA A 13 -17.34 54.18 -6.11
CA ALA A 13 -17.53 53.42 -7.37
C ALA A 13 -18.77 52.53 -7.24
N SER A 14 -19.72 52.71 -8.16
CA SER A 14 -20.91 51.86 -8.34
C SER A 14 -20.51 50.48 -8.87
N ALA A 15 -21.11 49.45 -8.31
CA ALA A 15 -20.93 48.05 -8.76
C ALA A 15 -21.64 47.83 -10.13
N PRO A 16 -21.04 47.09 -11.04
CA PRO A 16 -21.71 46.64 -12.27
C PRO A 16 -22.59 45.41 -12.01
N ALA A 17 -23.71 45.32 -12.72
CA ALA A 17 -24.68 44.26 -12.69
C ALA A 17 -24.12 42.93 -13.23
N SER A 18 -24.54 41.83 -12.60
CA SER A 18 -24.25 40.46 -13.06
C SER A 18 -24.90 40.15 -14.40
N PRO A 19 -24.17 39.49 -15.31
CA PRO A 19 -24.80 38.93 -16.52
C PRO A 19 -25.50 37.61 -16.23
N SER A 20 -26.64 37.40 -16.84
CA SER A 20 -27.45 36.17 -16.83
C SER A 20 -26.71 34.99 -17.42
N ALA A 21 -26.88 33.82 -16.79
CA ALA A 21 -26.34 32.55 -17.27
C ALA A 21 -26.98 32.12 -18.60
N PRO A 22 -26.22 31.50 -19.52
CA PRO A 22 -26.80 30.86 -20.70
C PRO A 22 -27.33 29.46 -20.39
N ASP A 23 -28.38 29.07 -21.10
CA ASP A 23 -29.07 27.79 -21.04
C ASP A 23 -28.15 26.59 -21.26
N SER A 24 -28.32 25.56 -20.40
CA SER A 24 -27.66 24.25 -20.55
C SER A 24 -28.21 23.49 -21.76
N PRO A 25 -27.35 22.89 -22.59
CA PRO A 25 -27.81 21.94 -23.59
C PRO A 25 -28.14 20.58 -22.95
N SER A 26 -29.25 19.98 -23.39
CA SER A 26 -29.72 18.65 -23.01
C SER A 26 -28.66 17.56 -23.28
N ALA A 27 -28.48 16.68 -22.31
CA ALA A 27 -27.63 15.49 -22.42
C ALA A 27 -28.23 14.48 -23.43
N PRO A 28 -27.43 13.81 -24.24
CA PRO A 28 -27.86 12.65 -25.01
C PRO A 28 -28.05 11.40 -24.11
N ALA A 29 -29.09 10.65 -24.48
CA ALA A 29 -29.53 9.43 -23.79
C ALA A 29 -28.48 8.32 -23.79
N GLY A 30 -28.40 7.67 -22.65
CA GLY A 30 -27.96 6.34 -22.27
C GLY A 30 -27.08 5.53 -23.21
N THR A 31 -25.85 5.34 -22.76
CA THR A 31 -25.13 4.09 -23.02
C THR A 31 -25.17 3.28 -21.72
N THR A 32 -25.87 2.14 -21.75
CA THR A 32 -25.91 1.18 -20.65
C THR A 32 -24.50 0.66 -20.38
N ALA A 33 -23.98 0.94 -19.20
CA ALA A 33 -22.81 0.27 -18.67
C ALA A 33 -23.10 -1.25 -18.56
N PRO A 34 -22.11 -2.11 -18.81
CA PRO A 34 -22.27 -3.55 -18.56
C PRO A 34 -22.57 -3.77 -17.07
N ALA A 35 -23.57 -4.60 -16.80
CA ALA A 35 -23.94 -5.02 -15.47
C ALA A 35 -22.71 -5.67 -14.79
N ASN A 36 -22.30 -5.11 -13.67
CA ASN A 36 -21.42 -5.83 -12.76
C ASN A 36 -22.24 -6.99 -12.19
N ASP A 37 -21.85 -8.21 -12.51
CA ASP A 37 -22.30 -9.39 -11.79
C ASP A 37 -21.93 -9.23 -10.31
N GLU A 38 -22.91 -9.06 -9.44
CA GLU A 38 -22.71 -9.12 -8.02
C GLU A 38 -22.25 -10.55 -7.65
N PRO A 39 -21.12 -10.72 -6.96
CA PRO A 39 -20.74 -12.03 -6.46
C PRO A 39 -21.64 -12.42 -5.29
N SER A 40 -22.35 -13.53 -5.44
CA SER A 40 -23.20 -14.15 -4.42
C SER A 40 -22.38 -14.54 -3.19
N GLY A 41 -22.72 -14.02 -2.02
CA GLY A 41 -22.52 -14.67 -0.71
C GLY A 41 -21.09 -14.91 -0.22
N GLY A 42 -20.11 -14.11 -0.58
CA GLY A 42 -18.74 -14.17 -0.07
C GLY A 42 -18.37 -12.95 0.79
N THR A 43 -17.27 -13.01 1.49
CA THR A 43 -16.69 -11.99 2.39
C THR A 43 -16.43 -10.61 1.78
N GLY A 44 -16.92 -10.32 0.57
CA GLY A 44 -16.71 -9.06 -0.14
C GLY A 44 -15.34 -8.94 -0.82
N PHE A 45 -14.43 -9.90 -0.64
CA PHE A 45 -13.12 -9.92 -1.26
C PHE A 45 -13.13 -10.67 -2.60
N ALA A 46 -12.33 -10.19 -3.55
CA ALA A 46 -12.19 -10.84 -4.85
C ALA A 46 -11.62 -12.27 -4.72
N SER A 47 -12.07 -13.17 -5.57
CA SER A 47 -11.47 -14.50 -5.66
C SER A 47 -10.06 -14.44 -6.24
N TRP A 48 -9.17 -15.36 -5.83
CA TRP A 48 -7.85 -15.52 -6.45
C TRP A 48 -8.01 -15.75 -7.96
N PRO A 49 -7.37 -14.94 -8.79
CA PRO A 49 -7.54 -15.04 -10.23
C PRO A 49 -6.83 -16.30 -10.77
N THR A 50 -7.37 -16.84 -11.85
CA THR A 50 -6.60 -17.74 -12.72
C THR A 50 -5.79 -16.89 -13.66
N ALA A 51 -4.47 -17.13 -13.73
CA ALA A 51 -3.62 -16.41 -14.66
C ALA A 51 -4.03 -16.66 -16.12
N THR A 52 -3.98 -15.61 -16.92
CA THR A 52 -4.40 -15.67 -18.34
C THR A 52 -3.30 -16.24 -19.24
N ASP A 53 -2.03 -16.13 -18.84
CA ASP A 53 -0.85 -16.56 -19.59
C ASP A 53 0.36 -16.61 -18.64
N GLU A 54 1.49 -17.20 -19.10
CA GLU A 54 2.77 -17.23 -18.40
C GLU A 54 3.74 -16.22 -19.01
N GLN A 55 4.43 -15.47 -18.18
CA GLN A 55 5.39 -14.45 -18.60
C GLN A 55 6.71 -14.60 -17.81
N PRO A 56 7.70 -15.33 -18.34
CA PRO A 56 9.02 -15.38 -17.72
C PRO A 56 9.72 -14.02 -17.83
N VAL A 57 10.38 -13.62 -16.73
CA VAL A 57 11.06 -12.33 -16.58
C VAL A 57 12.53 -12.60 -16.27
N SER A 58 13.42 -12.30 -17.20
CA SER A 58 14.87 -12.51 -17.05
C SER A 58 15.65 -11.26 -16.63
N SER A 59 14.98 -10.10 -16.64
CA SER A 59 15.51 -8.81 -16.14
C SER A 59 14.35 -7.96 -15.66
N THR A 60 14.59 -7.11 -14.66
CA THR A 60 13.58 -6.23 -14.06
C THR A 60 12.80 -5.43 -15.11
N ILE A 61 11.48 -5.44 -14.99
CA ILE A 61 10.58 -4.63 -15.81
C ILE A 61 10.47 -3.24 -15.17
N GLU A 62 11.04 -2.22 -15.83
CA GLU A 62 10.95 -0.83 -15.39
C GLU A 62 9.61 -0.21 -15.80
N VAL A 63 8.82 0.25 -14.82
CA VAL A 63 7.51 0.87 -15.03
C VAL A 63 7.60 2.37 -14.73
N LYS A 64 7.38 3.23 -15.74
CA LYS A 64 7.46 4.70 -15.63
C LYS A 64 6.11 5.41 -15.67
N GLY A 65 5.03 4.70 -15.87
CA GLY A 65 3.67 5.18 -15.93
C GLY A 65 2.72 4.08 -15.49
N GLU A 66 1.70 3.78 -16.27
CA GLU A 66 0.80 2.66 -16.00
C GLU A 66 1.24 1.41 -16.76
N TYR A 67 1.26 0.27 -16.06
CA TYR A 67 1.47 -1.05 -16.63
C TYR A 67 0.32 -1.98 -16.23
N ASP A 68 -0.40 -2.49 -17.22
CA ASP A 68 -1.46 -3.48 -17.03
C ASP A 68 -0.96 -4.86 -17.45
N GLY A 69 -0.83 -5.77 -16.48
CA GLY A 69 -0.37 -7.15 -16.72
C GLY A 69 -1.44 -8.07 -17.28
N SER A 70 -2.69 -7.60 -17.39
CA SER A 70 -3.83 -8.38 -17.93
C SER A 70 -4.01 -9.75 -17.24
N LEU A 71 -3.68 -9.82 -15.96
CA LEU A 71 -3.66 -11.02 -15.11
C LEU A 71 -2.76 -12.16 -15.65
N LYS A 72 -1.71 -11.83 -16.40
CA LYS A 72 -0.66 -12.80 -16.69
C LYS A 72 0.13 -13.13 -15.44
N ARG A 73 0.68 -14.35 -15.38
CA ARG A 73 1.59 -14.76 -14.32
C ARG A 73 3.02 -14.43 -14.71
N PHE A 74 3.64 -13.50 -13.99
CA PHE A 74 5.04 -13.13 -14.10
C PHE A 74 5.86 -13.94 -13.11
N HIS A 75 6.94 -14.55 -13.57
CA HIS A 75 7.84 -15.32 -12.71
C HIS A 75 9.29 -15.12 -13.16
N GLY A 76 10.21 -15.18 -12.22
CA GLY A 76 11.63 -14.97 -12.48
C GLY A 76 12.23 -16.09 -13.33
N SER A 77 13.20 -15.73 -14.16
CA SER A 77 14.02 -16.64 -14.97
C SER A 77 15.43 -16.06 -15.08
N GLY A 78 16.40 -16.88 -15.48
CA GLY A 78 17.78 -16.43 -15.56
C GLY A 78 18.30 -15.87 -14.24
N GLU A 79 18.76 -14.63 -14.21
CA GLU A 79 19.28 -13.96 -13.01
C GLU A 79 18.19 -13.69 -11.95
N LEU A 80 16.93 -13.55 -12.38
CA LEU A 80 15.78 -13.42 -11.49
C LEU A 80 15.11 -14.75 -11.13
N GLY A 81 15.72 -15.88 -11.49
CA GLY A 81 15.22 -17.24 -11.24
C GLY A 81 15.46 -17.77 -9.83
N GLY A 82 16.00 -16.95 -8.92
CA GLY A 82 16.22 -17.34 -7.52
C GLY A 82 14.92 -17.38 -6.73
N SER A 83 14.78 -18.35 -5.83
CA SER A 83 13.62 -18.50 -4.92
C SER A 83 14.01 -18.31 -3.45
N GLY A 84 15.23 -17.84 -3.16
CA GLY A 84 15.73 -17.64 -1.80
C GLY A 84 15.35 -16.29 -1.19
N GLN A 85 15.56 -16.19 0.13
CA GLN A 85 15.46 -14.94 0.90
C GLN A 85 16.81 -14.19 0.81
N ASP A 86 17.18 -13.78 -0.40
CA ASP A 86 18.41 -13.03 -0.67
C ASP A 86 18.09 -11.55 -0.82
N GLU A 87 18.40 -10.75 0.20
CA GLU A 87 18.16 -9.30 0.22
C GLU A 87 18.89 -8.51 -0.88
N GLY A 88 19.75 -9.18 -1.66
CA GLY A 88 20.44 -8.61 -2.82
C GLY A 88 19.75 -8.83 -4.16
N GLN A 89 18.63 -9.52 -4.20
CA GLN A 89 17.92 -9.80 -5.45
C GLN A 89 17.30 -8.55 -6.06
N ASP A 90 17.31 -8.47 -7.40
CA ASP A 90 16.54 -7.48 -8.12
C ASP A 90 15.05 -7.88 -8.17
N PRO A 91 14.12 -6.90 -8.21
CA PRO A 91 12.69 -7.17 -8.28
C PRO A 91 12.26 -7.59 -9.70
N LEU A 92 11.12 -8.27 -9.80
CA LEU A 92 10.47 -8.50 -11.11
C LEU A 92 9.98 -7.19 -11.74
N PHE A 93 9.46 -6.26 -10.91
CA PHE A 93 8.99 -4.95 -11.35
C PHE A 93 9.63 -3.85 -10.51
N LYS A 94 10.09 -2.78 -11.18
CA LYS A 94 10.57 -1.58 -10.52
C LYS A 94 9.80 -0.36 -11.02
N LEU A 95 9.06 0.26 -10.11
CA LEU A 95 8.17 1.37 -10.37
C LEU A 95 8.88 2.70 -10.10
N ALA A 96 8.86 3.58 -11.09
CA ALA A 96 9.27 4.97 -10.91
C ALA A 96 8.25 5.73 -10.05
N ASP A 97 8.62 6.93 -9.58
CA ASP A 97 7.72 7.80 -8.82
C ASP A 97 6.44 8.10 -9.61
N GLY A 98 5.29 7.87 -8.98
CA GLY A 98 3.96 8.04 -9.55
C GLY A 98 3.48 6.90 -10.46
N ALA A 99 4.26 5.82 -10.63
CA ALA A 99 3.87 4.72 -11.50
C ALA A 99 2.79 3.82 -10.89
N THR A 100 2.02 3.18 -11.77
CA THR A 100 0.94 2.24 -11.42
C THR A 100 1.19 0.87 -12.06
N LEU A 101 1.10 -0.18 -11.26
CA LEU A 101 1.09 -1.57 -11.67
C LEU A 101 -0.29 -2.16 -11.41
N LYS A 102 -0.92 -2.77 -12.41
CA LYS A 102 -2.26 -3.33 -12.22
C LYS A 102 -2.46 -4.68 -12.90
N ASN A 103 -3.39 -5.49 -12.36
CA ASN A 103 -3.80 -6.77 -12.93
C ASN A 103 -2.58 -7.68 -13.19
N VAL A 104 -1.78 -7.94 -12.18
CA VAL A 104 -0.57 -8.77 -12.27
C VAL A 104 -0.68 -9.93 -11.30
N VAL A 105 -0.29 -11.11 -11.75
CA VAL A 105 -0.04 -12.27 -10.88
C VAL A 105 1.46 -12.50 -10.82
N LEU A 106 2.05 -12.50 -9.64
CA LEU A 106 3.44 -12.89 -9.42
C LEU A 106 3.47 -14.34 -8.95
N GLY A 107 4.06 -15.20 -9.77
CA GLY A 107 4.28 -16.61 -9.48
C GLY A 107 5.70 -16.88 -9.00
N THR A 108 6.02 -18.15 -8.69
CA THR A 108 7.36 -18.55 -8.26
C THR A 108 8.27 -18.95 -9.42
N PRO A 109 9.56 -18.58 -9.37
CA PRO A 109 10.22 -17.71 -8.40
C PRO A 109 9.81 -16.25 -8.58
N ALA A 110 9.58 -15.53 -7.45
CA ALA A 110 9.12 -14.15 -7.47
C ALA A 110 10.25 -13.12 -7.24
N ALA A 111 11.49 -13.57 -7.10
CA ALA A 111 12.66 -12.72 -6.78
C ALA A 111 12.35 -11.77 -5.60
N ASP A 112 12.69 -10.46 -5.69
CA ASP A 112 12.30 -9.44 -4.70
C ASP A 112 11.03 -8.67 -5.14
N GLY A 113 10.07 -9.39 -5.72
CA GLY A 113 8.72 -8.91 -6.04
C GLY A 113 8.68 -7.59 -6.80
N VAL A 114 8.19 -6.52 -6.11
CA VAL A 114 7.98 -5.18 -6.68
C VAL A 114 8.72 -4.12 -5.88
N HIS A 115 9.53 -3.29 -6.51
CA HIS A 115 10.13 -2.10 -5.88
C HIS A 115 9.45 -0.81 -6.31
N CYS A 116 9.08 0.04 -5.37
CA CYS A 116 8.62 1.41 -5.61
C CYS A 116 9.70 2.42 -5.25
N SER A 117 10.27 3.09 -6.24
CA SER A 117 11.36 4.07 -6.05
C SER A 117 10.87 5.41 -5.48
N GLY A 118 9.59 5.71 -5.57
CA GLY A 118 8.88 6.86 -5.05
C GLY A 118 7.43 6.47 -4.78
N SER A 119 6.49 7.40 -4.85
CA SER A 119 5.05 7.10 -4.80
C SER A 119 4.68 6.07 -5.85
N CYS A 120 3.78 5.15 -5.54
CA CYS A 120 3.33 4.13 -6.49
C CYS A 120 1.93 3.62 -6.13
N THR A 121 1.28 3.01 -7.11
CA THR A 121 -0.02 2.36 -6.90
C THR A 121 0.01 0.93 -7.44
N LEU A 122 -0.39 -0.04 -6.63
CA LEU A 122 -0.54 -1.44 -6.97
C LEU A 122 -2.02 -1.78 -6.92
N ILE A 123 -2.64 -2.13 -8.05
CA ILE A 123 -4.08 -2.40 -8.15
C ILE A 123 -4.31 -3.82 -8.62
N ASN A 124 -5.02 -4.64 -7.84
CA ASN A 124 -5.34 -6.01 -8.21
C ASN A 124 -4.07 -6.80 -8.56
N VAL A 125 -3.07 -6.74 -7.65
CA VAL A 125 -1.80 -7.46 -7.77
C VAL A 125 -1.83 -8.65 -6.81
N TRP A 126 -1.40 -9.82 -7.31
CA TRP A 126 -1.51 -11.08 -6.61
C TRP A 126 -0.16 -11.78 -6.52
N TRP A 127 0.29 -12.11 -5.33
CA TRP A 127 1.51 -12.88 -5.08
C TRP A 127 1.14 -14.29 -4.64
N GLU A 128 1.30 -15.28 -5.54
CA GLU A 128 0.96 -16.68 -5.27
C GLU A 128 1.95 -17.36 -4.33
N ASP A 129 3.19 -16.91 -4.36
CA ASP A 129 4.29 -17.39 -3.54
C ASP A 129 5.32 -16.25 -3.45
N VAL A 130 5.34 -15.58 -2.29
CA VAL A 130 6.20 -14.41 -2.09
C VAL A 130 7.66 -14.84 -2.06
N GLY A 131 8.52 -14.13 -2.80
CA GLY A 131 9.96 -14.33 -2.78
C GLY A 131 10.60 -13.75 -1.50
N GLU A 132 11.54 -12.80 -1.64
CA GLU A 132 12.10 -12.10 -0.47
C GLU A 132 11.03 -11.22 0.16
N ASP A 133 10.52 -10.21 -0.57
CA ASP A 133 9.34 -9.42 -0.21
C ASP A 133 8.32 -9.43 -1.36
N ALA A 134 7.03 -9.25 -1.06
CA ALA A 134 6.03 -9.03 -2.11
C ALA A 134 6.21 -7.66 -2.75
N ALA A 135 6.41 -6.61 -1.92
CA ALA A 135 6.79 -5.29 -2.40
C ALA A 135 7.60 -4.50 -1.36
N SER A 136 8.59 -3.76 -1.87
CA SER A 136 9.47 -2.87 -1.09
C SER A 136 9.26 -1.40 -1.50
N PHE A 137 8.91 -0.53 -0.51
CA PHE A 137 8.64 0.90 -0.70
C PHE A 137 9.86 1.71 -0.29
N LYS A 138 10.54 2.34 -1.28
CA LYS A 138 11.89 2.89 -1.14
C LYS A 138 11.99 4.42 -1.34
N GLY A 139 10.87 5.12 -1.59
CA GLY A 139 10.87 6.58 -1.76
C GLY A 139 11.30 7.33 -0.50
N THR A 140 12.09 8.39 -0.66
CA THR A 140 12.69 9.12 0.49
C THR A 140 11.91 10.37 0.91
N SER A 141 10.88 10.77 0.16
CA SER A 141 10.05 11.92 0.49
C SER A 141 9.05 11.57 1.58
N SER A 142 8.92 12.38 2.62
CA SER A 142 7.85 12.25 3.62
C SER A 142 6.45 12.44 3.04
N SER A 143 6.34 13.05 1.85
CA SER A 143 5.09 13.17 1.10
C SER A 143 4.81 11.98 0.18
N ALA A 144 5.69 10.98 0.10
CA ALA A 144 5.47 9.80 -0.72
C ALA A 144 4.19 9.07 -0.30
N ARG A 145 3.42 8.62 -1.29
CA ARG A 145 2.18 7.87 -1.09
C ARG A 145 2.25 6.56 -1.88
N TYR A 146 2.04 5.49 -1.16
CA TYR A 146 2.00 4.16 -1.74
C TYR A 146 0.61 3.59 -1.50
N GLU A 147 0.01 3.01 -2.52
CA GLU A 147 -1.31 2.41 -2.43
C GLU A 147 -1.27 0.96 -2.91
N VAL A 148 -1.81 0.07 -2.11
CA VAL A 148 -2.10 -1.33 -2.48
C VAL A 148 -3.61 -1.50 -2.39
N ILE A 149 -4.26 -1.74 -3.52
CA ILE A 149 -5.72 -1.74 -3.67
C ILE A 149 -6.17 -3.06 -4.27
N GLY A 150 -6.90 -3.85 -3.48
CA GLY A 150 -7.30 -5.19 -3.90
C GLY A 150 -6.10 -6.13 -4.08
N GLY A 151 -6.36 -7.33 -4.55
CA GLY A 151 -5.33 -8.35 -4.71
C GLY A 151 -5.10 -9.17 -3.45
N GLY A 152 -3.97 -9.87 -3.41
CA GLY A 152 -3.63 -10.71 -2.26
C GLY A 152 -2.23 -11.28 -2.31
N ALA A 153 -1.72 -11.71 -1.15
CA ALA A 153 -0.43 -12.37 -1.02
C ALA A 153 -0.52 -13.62 -0.15
N ARG A 154 0.27 -14.61 -0.48
CA ARG A 154 0.40 -15.83 0.32
C ARG A 154 1.81 -16.39 0.27
N LYS A 155 2.15 -17.19 1.31
CA LYS A 155 3.44 -17.87 1.47
C LYS A 155 4.61 -16.88 1.54
N ALA A 156 4.47 -15.84 2.37
CA ALA A 156 5.54 -14.93 2.68
C ALA A 156 6.26 -15.44 3.95
N ASP A 157 7.44 -15.99 3.81
CA ASP A 157 8.20 -16.54 4.93
C ASP A 157 8.53 -15.47 5.97
N ASP A 158 8.87 -14.27 5.54
CA ASP A 158 9.12 -13.12 6.43
C ASP A 158 8.10 -11.99 6.17
N LYS A 159 8.23 -11.19 5.11
CA LYS A 159 7.43 -9.98 4.93
C LYS A 159 6.62 -10.00 3.63
N VAL A 160 5.41 -9.47 3.67
CA VAL A 160 4.65 -9.13 2.45
C VAL A 160 5.07 -7.73 1.98
N PHE A 161 4.96 -6.72 2.83
CA PHE A 161 5.27 -5.34 2.51
C PHE A 161 6.37 -4.77 3.40
N GLN A 162 7.52 -4.48 2.80
CA GLN A 162 8.67 -3.85 3.44
C GLN A 162 8.71 -2.36 3.14
N HIS A 163 8.72 -1.52 4.16
CA HIS A 163 8.76 -0.07 4.00
C HIS A 163 10.13 0.47 4.42
N ASN A 164 11.02 0.64 3.44
CA ASN A 164 12.39 1.12 3.67
C ASN A 164 12.46 2.64 3.64
N GLY A 165 11.70 3.28 2.74
CA GLY A 165 11.64 4.72 2.56
C GLY A 165 10.79 5.44 3.58
N ALA A 166 10.40 6.67 3.26
CA ALA A 166 9.53 7.55 4.03
C ALA A 166 8.10 7.55 3.47
N GLY A 167 7.15 8.18 4.16
CA GLY A 167 5.81 8.45 3.66
C GLY A 167 4.74 7.53 4.22
N THR A 168 3.65 7.38 3.48
CA THR A 168 2.47 6.61 3.92
C THR A 168 2.13 5.52 2.93
N LEU A 169 2.02 4.29 3.41
CA LEU A 169 1.45 3.15 2.68
C LEU A 169 -0.01 2.95 3.11
N THR A 170 -0.91 2.87 2.14
CA THR A 170 -2.30 2.45 2.35
C THR A 170 -2.51 1.07 1.73
N ILE A 171 -2.96 0.11 2.52
CA ILE A 171 -3.32 -1.25 2.10
C ILE A 171 -4.82 -1.39 2.31
N ARG A 172 -5.58 -1.56 1.24
CA ARG A 172 -7.02 -1.70 1.34
C ARG A 172 -7.61 -2.76 0.42
N ASP A 173 -8.72 -3.36 0.85
CA ASP A 173 -9.43 -4.40 0.10
C ASP A 173 -8.52 -5.61 -0.24
N PHE A 174 -7.56 -5.91 0.62
CA PHE A 174 -6.47 -6.86 0.40
C PHE A 174 -6.66 -8.14 1.19
N GLN A 175 -6.13 -9.26 0.67
CA GLN A 175 -6.18 -10.52 1.39
C GLN A 175 -4.79 -11.14 1.56
N VAL A 176 -4.57 -11.78 2.71
CA VAL A 176 -3.27 -12.38 3.03
C VAL A 176 -3.44 -13.71 3.77
N SER A 177 -2.57 -14.67 3.44
CA SER A 177 -2.48 -15.95 4.15
C SER A 177 -1.04 -16.48 4.18
N GLU A 178 -0.72 -17.36 5.12
CA GLU A 178 0.61 -18.01 5.22
C GLU A 178 1.76 -16.98 5.22
N PHE A 179 1.81 -16.10 6.21
CA PHE A 179 2.76 -14.97 6.21
C PHE A 179 3.47 -14.76 7.56
N GLY A 180 4.69 -14.23 7.50
CA GLY A 180 5.39 -13.72 8.67
C GLY A 180 4.82 -12.38 9.12
N LYS A 181 4.98 -11.33 8.31
CA LYS A 181 4.43 -9.99 8.57
C LYS A 181 3.74 -9.44 7.32
N LEU A 182 2.49 -8.93 7.46
CA LEU A 182 1.86 -8.23 6.35
C LEU A 182 2.58 -6.91 6.04
N TYR A 183 2.95 -6.15 7.07
CA TYR A 183 3.68 -4.90 6.94
C TYR A 183 4.82 -4.80 7.94
N ARG A 184 5.96 -4.31 7.49
CA ARG A 184 7.10 -3.99 8.36
C ARG A 184 7.77 -2.67 7.96
N SER A 185 7.82 -1.70 8.88
CA SER A 185 8.76 -0.59 8.80
C SER A 185 10.18 -1.13 8.93
N CYS A 186 11.11 -0.72 8.07
CA CYS A 186 12.50 -1.19 8.19
C CYS A 186 13.07 -0.87 9.56
N GLY A 187 13.39 -1.91 10.31
CA GLY A 187 13.80 -1.78 11.70
C GLY A 187 15.28 -1.47 11.91
N ASN A 188 16.12 -1.73 10.90
CA ASN A 188 17.56 -1.65 10.98
C ASN A 188 18.22 -1.07 9.72
N CYS A 189 17.46 -0.37 8.88
CA CYS A 189 18.01 0.34 7.73
C CYS A 189 19.03 1.40 8.18
N GLY A 190 20.16 1.52 7.49
CA GLY A 190 21.19 2.53 7.79
C GLY A 190 20.73 3.99 7.67
N THR A 191 19.60 4.25 6.98
CA THR A 191 18.89 5.51 7.01
C THR A 191 17.48 5.27 7.48
N GLN A 192 17.08 5.92 8.55
CA GLN A 192 15.75 5.80 9.13
C GLN A 192 14.86 6.97 8.76
N TYR A 193 13.57 6.68 8.57
CA TYR A 193 12.52 7.63 8.23
C TYR A 193 11.33 7.43 9.16
N GLN A 194 10.49 8.44 9.27
CA GLN A 194 9.15 8.26 9.81
C GLN A 194 8.25 7.65 8.73
N ARG A 195 7.53 6.59 9.09
CA ARG A 195 6.67 5.81 8.19
C ARG A 195 5.27 5.65 8.78
N HIS A 196 4.30 5.68 7.92
CA HIS A 196 2.91 5.47 8.29
C HIS A 196 2.32 4.35 7.45
N VAL A 197 1.53 3.47 8.07
CA VAL A 197 0.72 2.50 7.35
C VAL A 197 -0.74 2.63 7.77
N VAL A 198 -1.61 2.57 6.77
CA VAL A 198 -3.06 2.44 6.94
C VAL A 198 -3.47 1.08 6.38
N VAL A 199 -4.11 0.26 7.20
CA VAL A 199 -4.64 -1.06 6.84
C VAL A 199 -6.15 -0.98 6.98
N ASP A 200 -6.86 -1.08 5.87
CA ASP A 200 -8.30 -0.93 5.84
C ASP A 200 -8.97 -2.03 5.02
N ASN A 201 -10.02 -2.65 5.59
CA ASN A 201 -10.76 -3.73 4.96
C ASN A 201 -9.82 -4.85 4.44
N VAL A 202 -9.15 -5.57 5.36
CA VAL A 202 -8.20 -6.63 5.02
C VAL A 202 -8.67 -7.98 5.56
N LEU A 203 -8.66 -8.99 4.68
CA LEU A 203 -8.95 -10.38 5.02
C LEU A 203 -7.64 -11.11 5.33
N VAL A 204 -7.54 -11.64 6.52
CA VAL A 204 -6.39 -12.38 7.02
C VAL A 204 -6.79 -13.82 7.26
N THR A 205 -6.15 -14.76 6.57
CA THR A 205 -6.38 -16.19 6.80
C THR A 205 -5.15 -16.79 7.51
N SER A 206 -5.39 -17.40 8.66
CA SER A 206 -4.34 -18.14 9.41
C SER A 206 -3.79 -19.30 8.56
N PRO A 207 -2.47 -19.61 8.65
CA PRO A 207 -1.49 -19.07 9.59
C PRO A 207 -0.88 -17.73 9.19
N GLY A 208 -0.54 -16.93 10.19
CA GLY A 208 0.19 -15.68 10.07
C GLY A 208 0.80 -15.30 11.42
N LYS A 209 1.70 -14.32 11.45
CA LYS A 209 2.34 -13.90 12.71
C LYS A 209 1.98 -12.46 13.12
N VAL A 210 2.17 -11.47 12.24
CA VAL A 210 2.01 -10.04 12.57
C VAL A 210 1.35 -9.30 11.40
N LEU A 211 0.34 -8.46 11.66
CA LEU A 211 -0.21 -7.60 10.60
C LEU A 211 0.67 -6.36 10.40
N ALA A 212 0.98 -5.62 11.46
CA ALA A 212 1.82 -4.43 11.32
C ALA A 212 2.94 -4.40 12.35
N GLY A 213 4.18 -4.21 11.90
CA GLY A 213 5.35 -3.98 12.74
C GLY A 213 5.93 -2.58 12.49
N VAL A 214 5.94 -1.70 13.51
CA VAL A 214 6.34 -0.29 13.40
C VAL A 214 7.42 0.08 14.40
N ASN A 215 8.28 1.05 14.06
CA ASN A 215 9.35 1.52 14.94
C ASN A 215 8.88 2.74 15.73
N ALA A 216 8.43 2.52 16.96
CA ALA A 216 7.85 3.58 17.81
C ALA A 216 8.82 4.72 18.09
N ASN A 217 10.13 4.44 18.17
CA ASN A 217 11.17 5.45 18.43
C ASN A 217 11.41 6.41 17.25
N TYR A 218 10.99 6.06 16.04
CA TYR A 218 11.05 6.94 14.86
C TYR A 218 9.71 7.63 14.57
N GLY A 219 8.70 7.44 15.44
CA GLY A 219 7.38 8.03 15.29
C GLY A 219 6.53 7.36 14.21
N ASP A 220 6.84 6.11 13.87
CA ASP A 220 6.04 5.33 12.93
C ASP A 220 4.65 5.06 13.49
N THR A 221 3.66 4.94 12.61
CA THR A 221 2.29 4.61 13.01
C THR A 221 1.67 3.53 12.11
N ALA A 222 0.87 2.66 12.70
CA ALA A 222 -0.05 1.78 12.00
C ALA A 222 -1.48 2.08 12.46
N THR A 223 -2.32 2.48 11.51
CA THR A 223 -3.77 2.63 11.72
C THR A 223 -4.47 1.46 11.06
N LEU A 224 -5.31 0.73 11.81
CA LEU A 224 -6.00 -0.44 11.28
C LEU A 224 -7.51 -0.31 11.48
N SER A 225 -8.28 -0.67 10.44
CA SER A 225 -9.75 -0.71 10.47
C SER A 225 -10.27 -1.84 9.57
N GLY A 226 -11.44 -2.37 9.88
CA GLY A 226 -12.10 -3.38 9.05
C GLY A 226 -11.31 -4.68 8.83
N VAL A 227 -10.49 -5.08 9.80
CA VAL A 227 -9.68 -6.30 9.69
C VAL A 227 -10.51 -7.52 10.04
N THR A 228 -10.57 -8.51 9.15
CA THR A 228 -11.21 -9.81 9.42
C THR A 228 -10.13 -10.90 9.47
N ILE A 229 -10.01 -11.59 10.60
CA ILE A 229 -9.06 -12.68 10.81
C ILE A 229 -9.82 -14.01 10.89
N VAL A 230 -9.54 -14.90 9.94
CA VAL A 230 -10.19 -16.22 9.82
C VAL A 230 -9.25 -17.33 10.26
N GLY A 231 -9.76 -18.27 11.06
CA GLY A 231 -9.01 -19.47 11.46
C GLY A 231 -8.00 -19.25 12.60
N ASP A 232 -8.01 -18.09 13.26
CA ASP A 232 -7.15 -17.80 14.43
C ASP A 232 -7.97 -17.73 15.73
N GLY A 233 -8.71 -18.76 16.05
CA GLY A 233 -9.52 -18.82 17.27
C GLY A 233 -8.75 -18.69 18.59
N LYS A 234 -7.41 -18.75 18.55
CA LYS A 234 -6.54 -18.52 19.72
C LYS A 234 -5.93 -17.13 19.75
N LYS A 235 -6.25 -16.27 18.78
CA LYS A 235 -5.75 -14.90 18.63
C LYS A 235 -4.23 -14.81 18.71
N LYS A 236 -3.53 -15.66 17.95
CA LYS A 236 -2.06 -15.74 17.92
C LYS A 236 -1.44 -14.71 16.98
N ILE A 237 -2.20 -14.28 15.96
CA ILE A 237 -1.75 -13.26 15.03
C ILE A 237 -1.76 -11.92 15.76
N ALA A 238 -0.59 -11.29 15.89
CA ALA A 238 -0.47 -9.97 16.48
C ALA A 238 -0.96 -8.91 15.48
N VAL A 239 -1.96 -8.11 15.85
CA VAL A 239 -2.51 -7.07 14.98
C VAL A 239 -1.50 -5.94 14.77
N CYS A 240 -0.81 -5.52 15.82
CA CYS A 240 0.23 -4.51 15.71
C CYS A 240 1.34 -4.75 16.75
N GLU A 241 2.59 -4.66 16.32
CA GLU A 241 3.78 -4.76 17.16
C GLU A 241 4.63 -3.49 17.07
N ARG A 242 5.16 -3.07 18.21
CA ARG A 242 6.04 -1.90 18.33
C ARG A 242 7.46 -2.36 18.57
N PHE A 243 8.38 -1.68 17.90
CA PHE A 243 9.80 -1.97 17.99
C PHE A 243 10.61 -0.71 18.30
N GLN A 244 11.78 -0.93 18.94
CA GLN A 244 12.88 0.01 18.96
C GLN A 244 13.73 -0.28 17.72
N GLY A 245 13.56 0.52 16.69
CA GLY A 245 14.39 0.46 15.49
C GLY A 245 15.78 1.09 15.73
N ASN A 246 16.72 0.79 14.83
CA ASN A 246 18.08 1.32 14.84
C ASN A 246 18.58 1.60 13.43
N ASP A 247 19.75 2.21 13.30
CA ASP A 247 20.45 2.49 12.04
C ASP A 247 21.82 1.77 11.96
N SER A 248 22.05 0.82 12.88
CA SER A 248 23.29 0.05 12.98
C SER A 248 23.26 -1.28 12.24
N GLY A 249 22.09 -1.70 11.72
CA GLY A 249 21.92 -3.02 11.10
C GLY A 249 21.58 -4.14 12.11
N ASP A 250 21.53 -3.82 13.39
CA ASP A 250 21.19 -4.81 14.42
C ASP A 250 19.73 -5.19 14.42
N GLU A 251 19.39 -6.37 14.97
CA GLU A 251 18.00 -6.80 15.10
C GLU A 251 17.20 -5.83 16.00
N PRO A 252 16.08 -5.28 15.52
CA PRO A 252 15.25 -4.36 16.30
C PRO A 252 14.64 -5.03 17.54
N THR A 253 14.64 -4.32 18.66
CA THR A 253 14.06 -4.82 19.90
C THR A 253 12.56 -4.65 19.94
N LYS A 254 11.80 -5.72 20.15
CA LYS A 254 10.34 -5.65 20.35
C LYS A 254 10.01 -4.96 21.67
N LEU A 255 9.18 -3.92 21.62
CA LEU A 255 8.72 -3.15 22.79
C LEU A 255 7.37 -3.63 23.33
N GLY A 256 6.52 -4.19 22.46
CA GLY A 256 5.20 -4.68 22.87
C GLY A 256 4.25 -4.89 21.67
N SER A 257 3.04 -5.34 21.97
CA SER A 257 1.97 -5.60 21.01
C SER A 257 0.66 -4.95 21.46
N GLY A 258 -0.27 -4.82 20.53
CA GLY A 258 -1.61 -4.29 20.77
C GLY A 258 -1.70 -2.77 20.65
N PRO A 259 -2.91 -2.20 20.73
CA PRO A 259 -3.14 -0.78 20.55
C PRO A 259 -2.50 0.04 21.71
N ASP A 260 -1.96 1.19 21.38
CA ASP A 260 -1.42 2.14 22.36
C ASP A 260 -1.89 3.59 22.07
N GLY A 261 -2.71 3.78 21.04
CA GLY A 261 -3.22 5.07 20.62
C GLY A 261 -2.17 6.04 20.06
N LYS A 262 -0.95 5.53 19.78
CA LYS A 262 0.18 6.34 19.26
C LYS A 262 0.83 5.67 18.05
N ALA A 263 1.54 4.58 18.26
CA ALA A 263 2.18 3.82 17.19
C ALA A 263 1.25 2.75 16.61
N CYS A 264 0.45 2.11 17.44
CA CYS A 264 -0.59 1.15 17.06
C CYS A 264 -1.97 1.76 17.34
N VAL A 265 -2.67 2.21 16.29
CA VAL A 265 -3.92 2.97 16.37
C VAL A 265 -5.06 2.12 15.81
N TYR A 266 -5.81 1.48 16.67
CA TYR A 266 -7.03 0.73 16.36
C TYR A 266 -7.79 0.41 17.65
N GLU A 267 -9.09 0.12 17.53
CA GLU A 267 -9.95 -0.35 18.61
C GLU A 267 -10.20 -1.86 18.44
N GLU A 268 -10.63 -2.55 19.49
CA GLU A 268 -10.97 -3.98 19.39
C GLU A 268 -12.08 -4.27 18.37
N SER A 269 -12.99 -3.31 18.16
CA SER A 269 -14.07 -3.38 17.18
C SER A 269 -13.60 -3.33 15.73
N ASP A 270 -12.38 -2.84 15.49
CA ASP A 270 -11.77 -2.79 14.15
C ASP A 270 -11.27 -4.16 13.68
N VAL A 271 -11.26 -5.17 14.58
CA VAL A 271 -10.76 -6.50 14.30
C VAL A 271 -11.81 -7.55 14.61
N THR A 272 -12.28 -8.25 13.57
CA THR A 272 -13.24 -9.35 13.67
C THR A 272 -12.52 -10.69 13.54
N TYR A 273 -12.83 -11.65 14.43
CA TYR A 273 -12.30 -13.02 14.36
C TYR A 273 -13.42 -13.99 13.95
N GLN A 274 -13.13 -14.86 12.96
CA GLN A 274 -14.05 -15.88 12.42
C GLN A 274 -13.44 -17.27 12.41
#